data_fb122e48a0f614b737c33cd8a552cbaf
#
_entry.id   fb122e48a0f614b737c33cd8a552cbaf
#
_cell.length_a   1.000
_cell.length_b   1.000
_cell.length_c   1.000
_cell.angle_alpha   90.00
_cell.angle_beta   90.00
_cell.angle_gamma   90.00
#
_symmetry.space_group_name_H-M   'P 1'
#
loop_
_entity.id
_entity.type
_entity.pdbx_description
1 polymer ?
#
loop_
_entity_poly.entity_id
_entity_poly.type
_entity_poly.pdbx_seq_one_letter_code
_entity_poly.pdbx_strand_id
1 'polypeptide(L)' 'MIFEEMLREERAEGRVESKAEAVLEILEDLGEIPEYVREKIMNEKDLQTLTRWLKLAAKAGSFEEFLNKW' A
#
# COMPACT_ATOMS: atom_id res chain seq x y z
N MET A 1 -6.32 -22.79 -18.33
CA MET A 1 -7.42 -22.47 -17.43
C MET A 1 -7.04 -22.56 -15.99
N ILE A 2 -6.79 -23.76 -15.44
CA ILE A 2 -6.27 -23.89 -14.07
C ILE A 2 -4.94 -23.16 -13.93
N PHE A 3 -4.11 -23.27 -14.95
CA PHE A 3 -2.81 -22.61 -14.97
C PHE A 3 -2.94 -21.07 -14.92
N GLU A 4 -3.91 -20.54 -15.66
CA GLU A 4 -4.17 -19.09 -15.64
C GLU A 4 -4.64 -18.60 -14.28
N GLU A 5 -5.46 -19.39 -13.60
CA GLU A 5 -5.92 -19.06 -12.27
C GLU A 5 -4.77 -19.01 -11.27
N MET A 6 -3.85 -19.95 -11.36
CA MET A 6 -2.66 -19.96 -10.51
C MET A 6 -1.80 -18.71 -10.75
N LEU A 7 -1.63 -18.34 -12.00
CA LEU A 7 -0.88 -17.13 -12.35
C LEU A 7 -1.55 -15.87 -11.82
N ARG A 8 -2.89 -15.83 -11.85
CA ARG A 8 -3.63 -14.70 -11.31
C ARG A 8 -3.46 -14.56 -9.81
N GLU A 9 -3.47 -15.68 -9.09
CA GLU A 9 -3.27 -15.66 -7.65
C GLU A 9 -1.87 -15.16 -7.30
N GLU A 10 -0.86 -15.63 -8.00
CA GLU A 10 0.50 -15.16 -7.80
C GLU A 10 0.63 -13.68 -8.09
N ARG A 11 0.00 -13.19 -9.16
CA ARG A 11 0.01 -11.78 -9.51
C ARG A 11 -0.71 -10.93 -8.46
N ALA A 12 -1.80 -11.45 -7.91
CA ALA A 12 -2.54 -10.72 -6.87
C ALA A 12 -1.69 -10.55 -5.63
N GLU A 13 -0.99 -11.59 -5.19
CA GLU A 13 -0.09 -11.49 -4.04
C GLU A 13 1.04 -10.52 -4.31
N GLY A 14 1.65 -10.61 -5.49
CA GLY A 14 2.70 -9.68 -5.89
C GLY A 14 2.22 -8.24 -5.93
N ARG A 15 0.99 -8.01 -6.37
CA ARG A 15 0.41 -6.67 -6.40
C ARG A 15 0.19 -6.10 -5.01
N VAL A 16 -0.25 -6.91 -4.06
CA VAL A 16 -0.44 -6.48 -2.68
C VAL A 16 0.89 -6.00 -2.11
N GLU A 17 1.93 -6.81 -2.23
CA GLU A 17 3.25 -6.44 -1.74
C GLU A 17 3.80 -5.19 -2.45
N SER A 18 3.68 -5.15 -3.77
CA SER A 18 4.15 -4.01 -4.56
C SER A 18 3.42 -2.72 -4.20
N LYS A 19 2.12 -2.80 -3.99
CA LYS A 19 1.35 -1.63 -3.60
C LYS A 19 1.70 -1.16 -2.19
N ALA A 20 1.87 -2.09 -1.26
CA ALA A 20 2.29 -1.73 0.09
C ALA A 20 3.65 -1.02 0.07
N GLU A 21 4.60 -1.55 -0.67
CA GLU A 21 5.90 -0.92 -0.82
C GLU A 21 5.79 0.47 -1.47
N ALA A 22 4.95 0.60 -2.49
CA ALA A 22 4.74 1.88 -3.16
C ALA A 22 4.14 2.92 -2.21
N VAL A 23 3.18 2.53 -1.38
CA VAL A 23 2.61 3.42 -0.37
C VAL A 23 3.70 3.89 0.58
N LEU A 24 4.52 2.95 1.07
CA LEU A 24 5.61 3.29 1.98
C LEU A 24 6.65 4.21 1.34
N GLU A 25 6.99 3.99 0.08
CA GLU A 25 7.93 4.86 -0.62
C GLU A 25 7.42 6.30 -0.72
N ILE A 26 6.16 6.47 -1.05
CA ILE A 26 5.57 7.80 -1.15
C ILE A 26 5.55 8.46 0.23
N LEU A 27 5.18 7.71 1.27
CA LEU A 27 5.15 8.25 2.62
C LEU A 27 6.54 8.60 3.14
N GLU A 28 7.56 7.83 2.77
CA GLU A 28 8.94 8.15 3.13
C GLU A 28 9.40 9.48 2.54
N ASP A 29 8.94 9.80 1.33
CA ASP A 29 9.22 11.10 0.71
C ASP A 29 8.54 12.25 1.44
N LEU A 30 7.44 11.98 2.12
CA LEU A 30 6.71 12.99 2.88
C LEU A 30 7.28 13.18 4.29
N GLY A 31 7.93 12.18 4.85
CA GLY A 31 8.49 12.26 6.18
C GLY A 31 8.83 10.90 6.76
N GLU A 32 9.22 10.88 8.04
CA GLU A 32 9.51 9.63 8.74
C GLU A 32 8.23 8.84 8.98
N ILE A 33 8.27 7.55 8.70
CA ILE A 33 7.13 6.67 8.92
C ILE A 33 7.29 5.96 10.25
N PRO A 34 6.37 6.17 11.22
CA PRO A 34 6.39 5.39 12.46
C PRO A 34 6.25 3.90 12.18
N GLU A 35 6.85 3.09 13.03
CA GLU A 35 6.85 1.65 12.83
C GLU A 35 5.44 1.06 12.80
N TYR A 36 4.54 1.56 13.64
CA TYR A 36 3.17 1.05 13.66
C TYR A 36 2.42 1.29 12.34
N VAL A 37 2.72 2.40 11.68
CA VAL A 37 2.14 2.70 10.36
C VAL A 37 2.70 1.75 9.32
N ARG A 38 4.01 1.56 9.33
CA ARG A 38 4.69 0.64 8.41
C ARG A 38 4.14 -0.77 8.55
N GLU A 39 4.02 -1.26 9.78
CA GLU A 39 3.47 -2.59 10.03
C GLU A 39 2.04 -2.73 9.55
N LYS A 40 1.22 -1.73 9.79
CA LYS A 40 -0.17 -1.76 9.35
C LYS A 40 -0.28 -1.86 7.84
N ILE A 41 0.53 -1.08 7.13
CA ILE A 41 0.52 -1.09 5.67
C ILE A 41 1.05 -2.43 5.14
N MET A 42 2.14 -2.94 5.69
CA MET A 42 2.72 -4.20 5.24
C MET A 42 1.84 -5.41 5.56
N ASN A 43 1.02 -5.32 6.60
CA ASN A 43 0.12 -6.41 6.97
C ASN A 43 -1.23 -6.34 6.26
N GLU A 44 -1.53 -5.26 5.57
CA GLU A 44 -2.78 -5.14 4.83
C GLU A 44 -2.74 -6.04 3.60
N LYS A 45 -3.77 -6.85 3.44
CA LYS A 45 -3.85 -7.80 2.33
C LYS A 45 -4.95 -7.48 1.33
N ASP A 46 -5.78 -6.48 1.63
CA ASP A 46 -6.83 -6.06 0.73
C ASP A 46 -6.26 -5.08 -0.30
N LEU A 47 -6.24 -5.52 -1.55
CA LEU A 47 -5.69 -4.72 -2.64
C LEU A 47 -6.44 -3.39 -2.80
N GLN A 48 -7.74 -3.39 -2.59
CA GLN A 48 -8.54 -2.16 -2.70
C GLN A 48 -8.16 -1.15 -1.63
N THR A 49 -7.94 -1.61 -0.41
CA THR A 49 -7.50 -0.75 0.67
C THR A 49 -6.13 -0.15 0.38
N LEU A 50 -5.21 -0.96 -0.09
CA LEU A 50 -3.88 -0.49 -0.46
C LEU A 50 -3.93 0.50 -1.61
N THR A 51 -4.79 0.26 -2.59
CA THR A 51 -4.96 1.19 -3.71
C THR A 51 -5.46 2.54 -3.22
N ARG A 52 -6.42 2.52 -2.29
CA ARG A 52 -6.93 3.76 -1.70
C ARG A 52 -5.85 4.50 -0.94
N TRP A 53 -5.06 3.79 -0.14
CA TRP A 53 -3.96 4.39 0.60
C TRP A 53 -2.90 4.96 -0.34
N LEU A 54 -2.62 4.26 -1.43
CA LEU A 54 -1.68 4.75 -2.43
C LEU A 54 -2.14 6.09 -3.02
N LYS A 55 -3.41 6.17 -3.37
CA LYS A 55 -3.97 7.41 -3.91
C LYS A 55 -3.96 8.53 -2.87
N LEU A 56 -4.28 8.20 -1.62
CA LEU A 56 -4.24 9.19 -0.54
C LEU A 56 -2.82 9.71 -0.34
N ALA A 57 -1.83 8.81 -0.32
CA ALA A 57 -0.45 9.19 -0.14
C ALA A 57 0.04 10.07 -1.29
N ALA A 58 -0.34 9.73 -2.52
CA ALA A 58 0.06 10.49 -3.70
C ALA A 58 -0.53 11.90 -3.70
N LYS A 59 -1.72 12.08 -3.12
CA LYS A 59 -2.39 13.38 -3.07
C LYS A 59 -2.06 14.18 -1.82
N ALA A 60 -1.55 13.53 -0.78
CA ALA A 60 -1.26 14.17 0.48
C ALA A 60 -0.09 15.16 0.33
N GLY A 61 -0.23 16.33 0.89
CA GLY A 61 0.85 17.31 0.93
C GLY A 61 1.81 17.06 2.08
N SER A 62 1.41 16.24 3.05
CA SER A 62 2.23 15.88 4.20
C SER A 62 1.81 14.52 4.74
N PHE A 63 2.67 13.93 5.56
CA PHE A 63 2.36 12.67 6.20
C PHE A 63 1.14 12.79 7.11
N GLU A 64 0.98 13.90 7.80
CA GLU A 64 -0.16 14.15 8.67
C GLU A 64 -1.48 14.14 7.90
N GLU A 65 -1.51 14.72 6.71
CA GLU A 65 -2.68 14.69 5.86
C GLU A 65 -3.11 13.27 5.52
N PHE A 66 -2.13 12.43 5.22
CA PHE A 66 -2.40 11.02 4.96
C PHE A 66 -3.02 10.35 6.19
N LEU A 67 -2.44 10.57 7.37
CA LEU A 67 -2.93 9.96 8.60
C LEU A 67 -4.34 10.41 8.96
N ASN A 68 -4.72 11.62 8.61
CA ASN A 68 -6.04 12.13 8.90
C ASN A 68 -7.13 11.47 8.07
N LYS A 69 -6.77 10.84 6.96
CA LYS A 69 -7.75 10.29 6.02
C LYS A 69 -7.74 8.76 5.92
N TRP A 70 -6.69 8.14 6.39
CA TRP A 70 -6.58 6.71 6.20
C TRP A 70 -7.29 5.88 7.25
#